data_6df98de077d45e1a694757fec523343d
#
_entry.id   6df98de077d45e1a694757fec523343d
#
_cell.length_a   1.000
_cell.length_b   1.000
_cell.length_c   1.000
_cell.angle_alpha   90.00
_cell.angle_beta   90.00
_cell.angle_gamma   90.00
#
_symmetry.space_group_name_H-M   'P 1'
#
loop_
_entity.id
_entity.type
_entity.pdbx_description
1 polymer ?
#
loop_
_entity_poly.entity_id
_entity_poly.type
_entity_poly.pdbx_seq_one_letter_code
_entity_poly.pdbx_strand_id
1 'polypeptide(L)'
;MSLRVNHNMSAVNAHRNVVKNANAQAKTMEKLSSGLKINRAADSPAQLQISENLRAQSAGLNQAIDNSQMAVSLMQTAEGALDEVSSALIQARQLAVHAGNEGANDPNMLQADQSEINNILEQVNRIATSTQYGHNYLLDGSRAGNGVTTGDNLEFVDATTEAHSSGVGGYAVKINNAASRANHTGSVALTQGIIDSGEQITVSEGGRTVNFLTEKGKTVEQTLNDLSTAISDAGLELDLIRPYPPMTDGNVPQAVSFRHKEFGSEHTFQVASNTAGLVSNVSNSNVVVKNGTDVAGEINGEVSFGKGQVLTGSDGSGTAEGIKVRYTGESTPLGGNAGTVTFSQNSLTFQIGANADQHSEISLRSIKTNDLGRGEKNSSNFKSLSEILVLNADQAQDAIRVIDQAIEEVSATRGKMGAFQKNNLESNLNYLRIAHENTVSSESVIRDADMAEEMATFTRNQIMMEASTSMMAQANQNSMTVLKLIG
;
A
#
# COMPACT_ATOMS: atom_id res chain seq x y z
N MET A 1 22.25 66.95 58.87
CA MET A 1 22.80 66.55 57.55
C MET A 1 24.09 67.32 57.35
N SER A 2 25.21 66.69 57.10
CA SER A 2 26.45 67.37 56.79
C SER A 2 26.35 68.06 55.44
N LEU A 3 26.41 69.39 55.39
CA LEU A 3 26.42 70.21 54.19
C LEU A 3 27.78 70.04 53.48
N ARG A 4 27.88 69.08 52.52
CA ARG A 4 29.05 68.92 51.68
C ARG A 4 28.83 69.60 50.34
N VAL A 5 29.53 70.70 50.07
CA VAL A 5 29.33 71.52 48.86
C VAL A 5 30.00 70.94 47.63
N ASN A 6 31.11 70.22 47.78
CA ASN A 6 31.86 69.65 46.62
C ASN A 6 31.21 68.43 45.98
N HIS A 7 30.29 67.75 46.66
CA HIS A 7 29.61 66.56 46.10
C HIS A 7 28.11 66.62 46.46
N ASN A 8 27.26 66.90 45.46
CA ASN A 8 25.81 66.86 45.63
C ASN A 8 25.27 65.42 45.49
N MET A 9 25.32 64.65 46.61
CA MET A 9 24.88 63.26 46.65
C MET A 9 23.38 63.13 46.35
N SER A 10 22.56 64.12 46.62
CA SER A 10 21.16 64.14 46.31
C SER A 10 20.90 64.21 44.78
N ALA A 11 21.69 65.11 44.10
CA ALA A 11 21.62 65.21 42.65
C ALA A 11 22.15 63.95 41.95
N VAL A 12 23.24 63.33 42.44
CA VAL A 12 23.77 62.05 41.92
C VAL A 12 22.75 60.89 42.06
N ASN A 13 22.09 60.85 43.25
CA ASN A 13 21.02 59.86 43.46
C ASN A 13 19.79 60.08 42.54
N ALA A 14 19.39 61.38 42.40
CA ALA A 14 18.30 61.74 41.50
C ALA A 14 18.63 61.42 40.05
N HIS A 15 19.85 61.75 39.60
CA HIS A 15 20.33 61.43 38.27
C HIS A 15 20.33 59.93 38.01
N ARG A 16 20.80 59.11 38.96
CA ARG A 16 20.76 57.64 38.87
C ARG A 16 19.31 57.09 38.69
N ASN A 17 18.35 57.67 39.43
CA ASN A 17 16.95 57.29 39.32
C ASN A 17 16.33 57.75 37.98
N VAL A 18 16.71 58.92 37.45
CA VAL A 18 16.31 59.33 36.08
C VAL A 18 16.80 58.35 35.04
N VAL A 19 18.08 57.98 35.07
CA VAL A 19 18.64 57.01 34.13
C VAL A 19 17.96 55.67 34.28
N LYS A 20 17.69 55.18 35.50
CA LYS A 20 16.96 53.95 35.77
C LYS A 20 15.54 53.98 35.19
N ASN A 21 14.78 55.05 35.39
CA ASN A 21 13.43 55.19 34.91
C ASN A 21 13.37 55.38 33.39
N ALA A 22 14.35 56.08 32.79
CA ALA A 22 14.48 56.22 31.35
C ALA A 22 14.72 54.84 30.68
N ASN A 23 15.60 54.02 31.25
CA ASN A 23 15.85 52.68 30.76
C ASN A 23 14.62 51.75 30.92
N ALA A 24 13.86 51.88 32.02
CA ALA A 24 12.63 51.14 32.23
C ALA A 24 11.55 51.55 31.22
N GLN A 25 11.40 52.86 30.95
CA GLN A 25 10.47 53.37 29.96
C GLN A 25 10.84 52.90 28.54
N ALA A 26 12.13 52.93 28.17
CA ALA A 26 12.60 52.45 26.87
C ALA A 26 12.32 50.98 26.69
N LYS A 27 12.49 50.14 27.73
CA LYS A 27 12.15 48.70 27.68
C LYS A 27 10.65 48.45 27.49
N THR A 28 9.78 49.18 28.22
CA THR A 28 8.33 49.03 28.05
C THR A 28 7.87 49.51 26.67
N MET A 29 8.50 50.57 26.14
CA MET A 29 8.24 51.03 24.76
C MET A 29 8.66 49.97 23.71
N GLU A 30 9.81 49.33 23.90
CA GLU A 30 10.28 48.25 23.04
C GLU A 30 9.27 47.10 23.02
N LYS A 31 8.76 46.66 24.18
CA LYS A 31 7.75 45.61 24.29
C LYS A 31 6.41 45.99 23.67
N LEU A 32 5.94 47.21 23.91
CA LEU A 32 4.70 47.72 23.32
C LEU A 32 4.79 47.86 21.80
N SER A 33 5.96 48.25 21.28
CA SER A 33 6.18 48.38 19.83
C SER A 33 6.30 47.02 19.13
N SER A 34 6.87 46.01 19.78
CA SER A 34 7.05 44.67 19.22
C SER A 34 5.84 43.76 19.48
N GLY A 35 5.02 44.05 20.48
CA GLY A 35 3.98 43.15 20.98
C GLY A 35 4.53 41.95 21.78
N LEU A 36 5.85 41.90 22.01
CA LEU A 36 6.51 40.77 22.62
C LEU A 36 7.04 41.10 24.02
N LYS A 37 6.83 40.20 24.97
CA LYS A 37 7.37 40.26 26.33
C LYS A 37 8.88 40.01 26.35
N ILE A 38 9.36 39.13 25.42
CA ILE A 38 10.78 38.74 25.30
C ILE A 38 11.28 39.17 23.93
N ASN A 39 12.08 40.21 23.87
CA ASN A 39 12.68 40.73 22.65
C ASN A 39 14.15 40.32 22.51
N ARG A 40 14.85 40.23 23.62
CA ARG A 40 16.31 39.97 23.66
C ARG A 40 16.61 38.81 24.58
N ALA A 41 17.72 38.14 24.31
CA ALA A 41 18.21 37.05 25.18
C ALA A 41 18.42 37.48 26.63
N ALA A 42 18.73 38.76 26.85
CA ALA A 42 18.91 39.34 28.19
C ALA A 42 17.60 39.47 29.00
N ASP A 43 16.44 39.44 28.34
CA ASP A 43 15.14 39.57 29.04
C ASP A 43 14.78 38.24 29.75
N SER A 44 14.94 37.10 29.09
CA SER A 44 14.79 35.76 29.68
C SER A 44 15.45 34.70 28.78
N PRO A 45 16.71 34.30 29.05
CA PRO A 45 17.42 33.35 28.20
C PRO A 45 16.72 32.01 28.08
N ALA A 46 16.20 31.49 29.18
CA ALA A 46 15.53 30.16 29.18
C ALA A 46 14.19 30.19 28.40
N GLN A 47 13.38 31.22 28.60
CA GLN A 47 12.10 31.37 27.90
C GLN A 47 12.31 31.67 26.41
N LEU A 48 13.34 32.43 26.05
CA LEU A 48 13.69 32.65 24.65
C LEU A 48 14.06 31.32 23.95
N GLN A 49 14.88 30.50 24.58
CA GLN A 49 15.26 29.19 24.03
C GLN A 49 14.03 28.31 23.81
N ILE A 50 13.10 28.26 24.78
CA ILE A 50 11.85 27.49 24.66
C ILE A 50 11.00 28.06 23.51
N SER A 51 10.81 29.39 23.43
CA SER A 51 10.00 29.99 22.37
C SER A 51 10.59 29.77 20.97
N GLU A 52 11.92 29.84 20.81
CA GLU A 52 12.57 29.57 19.53
C GLU A 52 12.44 28.10 19.14
N ASN A 53 12.48 27.15 20.09
CA ASN A 53 12.21 25.74 19.82
C ASN A 53 10.74 25.53 19.38
N LEU A 54 9.78 26.16 20.06
CA LEU A 54 8.37 26.09 19.68
C LEU A 54 8.12 26.71 18.31
N ARG A 55 8.80 27.81 17.98
CA ARG A 55 8.71 28.47 16.69
C ARG A 55 9.29 27.60 15.57
N ALA A 56 10.42 26.95 15.81
CA ALA A 56 11.00 26.00 14.87
C ALA A 56 10.06 24.80 14.67
N GLN A 57 9.46 24.27 15.75
CA GLN A 57 8.49 23.19 15.68
C GLN A 57 7.21 23.62 14.93
N SER A 58 6.68 24.81 15.19
CA SER A 58 5.51 25.36 14.49
C SER A 58 5.76 25.52 12.99
N ALA A 59 6.94 26.02 12.59
CA ALA A 59 7.33 26.11 11.19
C ALA A 59 7.45 24.72 10.54
N GLY A 60 8.01 23.75 11.25
CA GLY A 60 8.09 22.36 10.79
C GLY A 60 6.71 21.71 10.62
N LEU A 61 5.79 21.93 11.57
CA LEU A 61 4.42 21.44 11.50
C LEU A 61 3.66 22.07 10.33
N ASN A 62 3.82 23.36 10.08
CA ASN A 62 3.19 24.01 8.93
C ASN A 62 3.70 23.44 7.62
N GLN A 63 5.02 23.22 7.47
CA GLN A 63 5.57 22.56 6.28
C GLN A 63 5.07 21.12 6.12
N ALA A 64 4.91 20.37 7.22
CA ALA A 64 4.34 19.02 7.20
C ALA A 64 2.88 19.01 6.75
N ILE A 65 2.10 20.03 7.13
CA ILE A 65 0.73 20.24 6.64
C ILE A 65 0.74 20.43 5.12
N ASP A 66 1.60 21.32 4.61
CA ASP A 66 1.71 21.60 3.17
C ASP A 66 2.15 20.33 2.40
N ASN A 67 3.12 19.60 2.91
CA ASN A 67 3.58 18.33 2.31
C ASN A 67 2.44 17.29 2.25
N SER A 68 1.67 17.16 3.33
CA SER A 68 0.54 16.23 3.40
C SER A 68 -0.57 16.62 2.41
N GLN A 69 -0.84 17.93 2.21
CA GLN A 69 -1.80 18.42 1.21
C GLN A 69 -1.32 18.13 -0.22
N MET A 70 -0.02 18.29 -0.49
CA MET A 70 0.56 17.93 -1.79
C MET A 70 0.46 16.41 -2.03
N ALA A 71 0.68 15.59 -1.01
CA ALA A 71 0.52 14.14 -1.10
C ALA A 71 -0.94 13.75 -1.41
N VAL A 72 -1.93 14.39 -0.76
CA VAL A 72 -3.36 14.19 -1.07
C VAL A 72 -3.66 14.55 -2.53
N SER A 73 -3.16 15.69 -3.01
CA SER A 73 -3.37 16.12 -4.40
C SER A 73 -2.75 15.14 -5.41
N LEU A 74 -1.58 14.57 -5.09
CA LEU A 74 -0.93 13.54 -5.90
C LEU A 74 -1.79 12.26 -5.93
N MET A 75 -2.31 11.81 -4.77
CA MET A 75 -3.20 10.65 -4.70
C MET A 75 -4.48 10.85 -5.52
N GLN A 76 -5.10 12.02 -5.43
CA GLN A 76 -6.30 12.34 -6.21
C GLN A 76 -6.04 12.36 -7.72
N THR A 77 -4.85 12.83 -8.14
CA THR A 77 -4.45 12.78 -9.56
C THR A 77 -4.32 11.34 -10.05
N ALA A 78 -3.69 10.48 -9.27
CA ALA A 78 -3.55 9.06 -9.61
C ALA A 78 -4.90 8.33 -9.57
N GLU A 79 -5.76 8.64 -8.59
CA GLU A 79 -7.10 8.05 -8.50
C GLU A 79 -8.00 8.42 -9.68
N GLY A 80 -7.97 9.69 -10.13
CA GLY A 80 -8.71 10.10 -11.30
C GLY A 80 -8.28 9.36 -12.57
N ALA A 81 -6.97 9.11 -12.72
CA ALA A 81 -6.45 8.30 -13.82
C ALA A 81 -6.88 6.82 -13.73
N LEU A 82 -6.88 6.24 -12.51
CA LEU A 82 -7.34 4.86 -12.29
C LEU A 82 -8.84 4.68 -12.50
N ASP A 83 -9.65 5.70 -12.25
CA ASP A 83 -11.08 5.69 -12.54
C ASP A 83 -11.35 5.61 -14.03
N GLU A 84 -10.60 6.37 -14.85
CA GLU A 84 -10.68 6.31 -16.31
C GLU A 84 -10.22 4.93 -16.83
N VAL A 85 -9.15 4.35 -16.25
CA VAL A 85 -8.70 2.99 -16.59
C VAL A 85 -9.77 1.95 -16.23
N SER A 86 -10.39 2.06 -15.07
CA SER A 86 -11.48 1.16 -14.66
C SER A 86 -12.65 1.23 -15.65
N SER A 87 -13.03 2.43 -16.07
CA SER A 87 -14.08 2.65 -17.07
C SER A 87 -13.73 2.04 -18.43
N ALA A 88 -12.49 2.19 -18.87
CA ALA A 88 -11.97 1.59 -20.10
C ALA A 88 -11.97 0.05 -20.03
N LEU A 89 -11.55 -0.53 -18.92
CA LEU A 89 -11.59 -2.00 -18.71
C LEU A 89 -13.02 -2.56 -18.70
N ILE A 90 -13.98 -1.84 -18.12
CA ILE A 90 -15.40 -2.24 -18.15
C ILE A 90 -15.92 -2.24 -19.60
N GLN A 91 -15.54 -1.26 -20.44
CA GLN A 91 -15.89 -1.25 -21.86
C GLN A 91 -15.23 -2.42 -22.61
N ALA A 92 -13.96 -2.71 -22.35
CA ALA A 92 -13.28 -3.87 -22.93
C ALA A 92 -13.98 -5.17 -22.55
N ARG A 93 -14.42 -5.31 -21.28
CA ARG A 93 -15.21 -6.45 -20.81
C ARG A 93 -16.54 -6.60 -21.56
N GLN A 94 -17.26 -5.50 -21.80
CA GLN A 94 -18.51 -5.52 -22.55
C GLN A 94 -18.30 -6.01 -23.99
N LEU A 95 -17.24 -5.59 -24.67
CA LEU A 95 -16.87 -6.05 -25.99
C LEU A 95 -16.50 -7.55 -25.98
N ALA A 96 -15.74 -8.00 -24.97
CA ALA A 96 -15.38 -9.41 -24.83
C ALA A 96 -16.63 -10.27 -24.58
N VAL A 97 -17.60 -9.82 -23.79
CA VAL A 97 -18.90 -10.50 -23.61
C VAL A 97 -19.71 -10.52 -24.91
N HIS A 98 -19.72 -9.43 -25.68
CA HIS A 98 -20.34 -9.39 -27.00
C HIS A 98 -19.70 -10.40 -27.94
N ALA A 99 -18.37 -10.43 -28.02
CA ALA A 99 -17.62 -11.37 -28.85
C ALA A 99 -17.83 -12.84 -28.47
N GLY A 100 -18.13 -13.12 -27.18
CA GLY A 100 -18.45 -14.47 -26.71
C GLY A 100 -19.79 -15.03 -27.20
N ASN A 101 -20.63 -14.22 -27.86
CA ASN A 101 -21.91 -14.66 -28.44
C ASN A 101 -21.73 -15.21 -29.86
N GLU A 102 -21.18 -16.42 -29.96
CA GLU A 102 -20.86 -17.10 -31.22
C GLU A 102 -22.08 -17.25 -32.16
N GLY A 103 -23.25 -17.44 -31.59
CA GLY A 103 -24.50 -17.62 -32.38
C GLY A 103 -25.00 -16.37 -33.12
N ALA A 104 -24.53 -15.18 -32.76
CA ALA A 104 -24.99 -13.92 -33.33
C ALA A 104 -23.90 -13.14 -34.09
N ASN A 105 -22.62 -13.44 -33.83
CA ASN A 105 -21.50 -12.68 -34.36
C ASN A 105 -20.87 -13.36 -35.58
N ASP A 106 -20.61 -12.58 -36.61
CA ASP A 106 -19.79 -13.02 -37.74
C ASP A 106 -18.29 -12.67 -37.55
N PRO A 107 -17.36 -13.24 -38.32
CA PRO A 107 -15.93 -12.96 -38.18
C PRO A 107 -15.55 -11.47 -38.34
N ASN A 108 -16.32 -10.70 -39.14
CA ASN A 108 -16.04 -9.27 -39.29
C ASN A 108 -16.44 -8.48 -38.04
N MET A 109 -17.52 -8.89 -37.35
CA MET A 109 -17.95 -8.30 -36.08
C MET A 109 -16.91 -8.58 -35.00
N LEU A 110 -16.43 -9.83 -34.89
CA LEU A 110 -15.38 -10.20 -33.93
C LEU A 110 -14.07 -9.43 -34.20
N GLN A 111 -13.72 -9.18 -35.46
CA GLN A 111 -12.56 -8.37 -35.81
C GLN A 111 -12.75 -6.89 -35.49
N ALA A 112 -13.97 -6.38 -35.58
CA ALA A 112 -14.30 -5.03 -35.15
C ALA A 112 -14.19 -4.89 -33.62
N ASP A 113 -14.75 -5.84 -32.87
CA ASP A 113 -14.62 -5.89 -31.39
C ASP A 113 -13.15 -5.98 -30.96
N GLN A 114 -12.34 -6.81 -31.63
CA GLN A 114 -10.90 -6.90 -31.35
C GLN A 114 -10.19 -5.59 -31.61
N SER A 115 -10.53 -4.89 -32.69
CA SER A 115 -9.93 -3.60 -33.02
C SER A 115 -10.26 -2.52 -31.97
N GLU A 116 -11.49 -2.53 -31.47
CA GLU A 116 -11.93 -1.60 -30.42
C GLU A 116 -11.27 -1.94 -29.07
N ILE A 117 -11.15 -3.22 -28.71
CA ILE A 117 -10.41 -3.66 -27.54
C ILE A 117 -8.95 -3.21 -27.62
N ASN A 118 -8.30 -3.35 -28.77
CA ASN A 118 -6.93 -2.89 -28.94
C ASN A 118 -6.81 -1.37 -28.71
N ASN A 119 -7.76 -0.57 -29.22
CA ASN A 119 -7.81 0.89 -28.99
C ASN A 119 -7.95 1.21 -27.49
N ILE A 120 -8.79 0.46 -26.77
CA ILE A 120 -8.97 0.61 -25.32
C ILE A 120 -7.67 0.25 -24.58
N LEU A 121 -6.99 -0.82 -24.96
CA LEU A 121 -5.71 -1.21 -24.35
C LEU A 121 -4.61 -0.16 -24.59
N GLU A 122 -4.58 0.44 -25.79
CA GLU A 122 -3.68 1.57 -26.08
C GLU A 122 -4.03 2.80 -25.23
N GLN A 123 -5.32 3.07 -25.00
CA GLN A 123 -5.76 4.15 -24.10
C GLN A 123 -5.28 3.89 -22.66
N VAL A 124 -5.45 2.68 -22.16
CA VAL A 124 -4.94 2.29 -20.83
C VAL A 124 -3.43 2.50 -20.73
N ASN A 125 -2.67 2.04 -21.73
CA ASN A 125 -1.21 2.23 -21.76
C ASN A 125 -0.83 3.72 -21.82
N ARG A 126 -1.56 4.53 -22.58
CA ARG A 126 -1.33 5.97 -22.64
C ARG A 126 -1.58 6.61 -21.28
N ILE A 127 -2.67 6.27 -20.59
CA ILE A 127 -2.96 6.77 -19.24
C ILE A 127 -1.84 6.34 -18.28
N ALA A 128 -1.42 5.08 -18.32
CA ALA A 128 -0.36 4.54 -17.47
C ALA A 128 0.96 5.30 -17.63
N THR A 129 1.32 5.67 -18.86
CA THR A 129 2.60 6.30 -19.18
C THR A 129 2.57 7.83 -19.12
N SER A 130 1.38 8.46 -19.22
CA SER A 130 1.25 9.91 -19.21
C SER A 130 0.83 10.51 -17.87
N THR A 131 0.28 9.70 -16.95
CA THR A 131 -0.14 10.18 -15.64
C THR A 131 1.07 10.53 -14.78
N GLN A 132 1.22 11.85 -14.53
CA GLN A 132 2.34 12.39 -13.76
C GLN A 132 1.86 13.51 -12.82
N TYR A 133 2.60 13.68 -11.71
CA TYR A 133 2.47 14.82 -10.82
C TYR A 133 3.83 15.54 -10.76
N GLY A 134 3.90 16.75 -11.35
CA GLY A 134 5.18 17.39 -11.62
C GLY A 134 6.00 16.59 -12.63
N HIS A 135 7.15 16.07 -12.23
CA HIS A 135 8.01 15.20 -13.04
C HIS A 135 7.95 13.73 -12.63
N ASN A 136 7.09 13.38 -11.67
CA ASN A 136 6.98 12.02 -11.18
C ASN A 136 5.85 11.28 -11.90
N TYR A 137 6.19 10.26 -12.66
CA TYR A 137 5.22 9.31 -13.20
C TYR A 137 4.66 8.47 -12.04
N LEU A 138 3.35 8.23 -12.06
CA LEU A 138 2.68 7.60 -10.92
C LEU A 138 2.28 6.15 -11.19
N LEU A 139 1.91 5.82 -12.44
CA LEU A 139 1.22 4.57 -12.78
C LEU A 139 2.00 3.72 -13.80
N ASP A 140 3.22 4.10 -14.13
CA ASP A 140 4.08 3.39 -15.08
C ASP A 140 4.92 2.27 -14.46
N GLY A 141 4.82 2.08 -13.13
CA GLY A 141 5.59 1.11 -12.35
C GLY A 141 6.93 1.63 -11.81
N SER A 142 7.32 2.87 -12.15
CA SER A 142 8.56 3.45 -11.64
C SER A 142 8.53 3.73 -10.14
N ARG A 143 7.32 3.80 -9.57
CA ARG A 143 7.06 4.05 -8.14
C ARG A 143 6.56 2.81 -7.40
N ALA A 144 6.79 1.64 -7.96
CA ALA A 144 6.53 0.36 -7.33
C ALA A 144 7.79 -0.20 -6.68
N GLY A 145 7.60 -1.14 -5.77
CA GLY A 145 8.63 -2.10 -5.44
C GLY A 145 8.83 -3.02 -6.63
N ASN A 146 9.96 -2.90 -7.31
CA ASN A 146 10.26 -3.69 -8.50
C ASN A 146 11.22 -4.82 -8.16
N GLY A 147 10.82 -6.05 -8.53
CA GLY A 147 11.63 -7.25 -8.36
C GLY A 147 11.89 -7.95 -9.68
N VAL A 148 13.11 -8.42 -9.87
CA VAL A 148 13.50 -9.29 -10.98
C VAL A 148 14.02 -10.59 -10.38
N THR A 149 13.46 -11.71 -10.83
CA THR A 149 13.88 -13.02 -10.38
C THR A 149 14.86 -13.65 -11.39
N THR A 150 15.83 -14.38 -10.87
CA THR A 150 16.71 -15.24 -11.64
C THR A 150 16.51 -16.67 -11.16
N GLY A 151 16.39 -17.60 -12.07
CA GLY A 151 16.13 -19.01 -11.78
C GLY A 151 14.88 -19.51 -12.49
N ASP A 152 14.83 -20.82 -12.71
CA ASP A 152 13.70 -21.46 -13.39
C ASP A 152 12.50 -21.51 -12.44
N ASN A 153 11.31 -21.27 -12.97
CA ASN A 153 10.03 -21.33 -12.23
C ASN A 153 9.88 -20.35 -11.06
N LEU A 154 10.65 -19.26 -11.02
CA LEU A 154 10.55 -18.23 -10.00
C LEU A 154 10.08 -16.91 -10.62
N GLU A 155 8.99 -16.35 -10.10
CA GLU A 155 8.39 -15.10 -10.55
C GLU A 155 8.25 -14.13 -9.38
N PHE A 156 8.59 -12.87 -9.59
CA PHE A 156 8.28 -11.80 -8.63
C PHE A 156 6.79 -11.43 -8.77
N VAL A 157 6.08 -11.39 -7.66
CA VAL A 157 4.64 -11.07 -7.63
C VAL A 157 4.40 -9.65 -7.16
N ASP A 158 4.90 -9.31 -5.97
CA ASP A 158 4.67 -8.01 -5.31
C ASP A 158 5.64 -7.85 -4.14
N ALA A 159 5.72 -6.65 -3.59
CA ALA A 159 6.37 -6.40 -2.31
C ALA A 159 5.62 -5.31 -1.53
N THR A 160 5.66 -5.41 -0.20
CA THR A 160 5.13 -4.35 0.67
C THR A 160 6.08 -3.15 0.74
N THR A 161 5.63 -2.04 1.29
CA THR A 161 6.47 -0.84 1.51
C THR A 161 7.58 -1.07 2.55
N GLU A 162 7.45 -2.11 3.36
CA GLU A 162 8.42 -2.49 4.40
C GLU A 162 9.61 -3.29 3.84
N ALA A 163 9.47 -3.80 2.60
CA ALA A 163 10.55 -4.51 1.93
C ALA A 163 11.74 -3.59 1.64
N HIS A 164 12.93 -4.03 1.99
CA HIS A 164 14.16 -3.29 1.72
C HIS A 164 14.74 -3.65 0.36
N SER A 165 15.42 -2.69 -0.28
CA SER A 165 16.13 -2.95 -1.53
C SER A 165 17.23 -3.98 -1.32
N SER A 166 17.32 -4.98 -2.21
CA SER A 166 18.36 -5.98 -2.16
C SER A 166 19.72 -5.41 -2.60
N GLY A 167 20.81 -6.01 -2.13
CA GLY A 167 22.12 -5.77 -2.71
C GLY A 167 22.25 -6.28 -4.15
N VAL A 168 23.39 -6.02 -4.78
CA VAL A 168 23.68 -6.41 -6.19
C VAL A 168 23.50 -7.92 -6.45
N GLY A 169 23.65 -8.79 -5.43
CA GLY A 169 23.45 -10.24 -5.55
C GLY A 169 22.01 -10.70 -5.44
N GLY A 170 21.07 -9.79 -5.11
CA GLY A 170 19.69 -10.16 -4.82
C GLY A 170 19.54 -10.95 -3.52
N TYR A 171 18.31 -11.27 -3.17
CA TYR A 171 17.97 -12.17 -2.06
C TYR A 171 17.86 -13.60 -2.57
N ALA A 172 18.55 -14.53 -1.96
CA ALA A 172 18.47 -15.94 -2.32
C ALA A 172 17.11 -16.51 -1.92
N VAL A 173 16.46 -17.22 -2.86
CA VAL A 173 15.17 -17.90 -2.63
C VAL A 173 15.40 -19.39 -2.58
N LYS A 174 15.09 -20.00 -1.45
CA LYS A 174 15.14 -21.46 -1.26
C LYS A 174 13.74 -21.99 -1.08
N ILE A 175 13.43 -23.05 -1.81
CA ILE A 175 12.17 -23.78 -1.72
C ILE A 175 12.44 -25.11 -1.02
N ASN A 176 11.93 -25.26 0.18
CA ASN A 176 12.04 -26.48 0.98
C ASN A 176 10.98 -27.51 0.57
N ASN A 177 9.78 -27.03 0.22
CA ASN A 177 8.69 -27.84 -0.33
C ASN A 177 7.99 -27.08 -1.46
N ALA A 178 7.84 -27.69 -2.62
CA ALA A 178 6.99 -27.14 -3.68
C ALA A 178 5.51 -27.27 -3.30
N ALA A 179 4.69 -26.34 -3.78
CA ALA A 179 3.24 -26.42 -3.61
C ALA A 179 2.71 -27.67 -4.34
N SER A 180 1.74 -28.35 -3.76
CA SER A 180 1.04 -29.45 -4.38
C SER A 180 -0.46 -29.20 -4.50
N ARG A 181 -1.08 -29.89 -5.44
CA ARG A 181 -2.53 -29.89 -5.63
C ARG A 181 -3.16 -31.04 -4.87
N ALA A 182 -4.39 -30.88 -4.41
CA ALA A 182 -5.17 -32.01 -3.93
C ALA A 182 -5.37 -32.98 -5.09
N ASN A 183 -5.01 -34.24 -4.89
CA ASN A 183 -5.19 -35.29 -5.89
C ASN A 183 -5.73 -36.59 -5.26
N HIS A 184 -6.46 -37.34 -6.03
CA HIS A 184 -6.99 -38.66 -5.63
C HIS A 184 -7.04 -39.59 -6.83
N THR A 185 -6.52 -40.77 -6.64
CA THR A 185 -6.55 -41.83 -7.68
C THR A 185 -7.17 -43.07 -7.09
N GLY A 186 -8.16 -43.62 -7.78
CA GLY A 186 -8.79 -44.87 -7.42
C GLY A 186 -7.81 -46.04 -7.50
N SER A 187 -7.98 -47.01 -6.62
CA SER A 187 -7.19 -48.24 -6.58
C SER A 187 -7.71 -49.31 -7.54
N VAL A 188 -8.96 -49.22 -7.98
CA VAL A 188 -9.62 -50.09 -8.94
C VAL A 188 -9.81 -49.34 -10.26
N ALA A 189 -9.43 -49.97 -11.36
CA ALA A 189 -9.63 -49.40 -12.69
C ALA A 189 -11.09 -49.48 -13.14
N LEU A 190 -11.58 -48.43 -13.80
CA LEU A 190 -12.88 -48.40 -14.45
C LEU A 190 -12.83 -49.38 -15.62
N THR A 191 -13.67 -50.42 -15.58
CA THR A 191 -13.78 -51.45 -16.62
C THR A 191 -15.14 -51.37 -17.29
N GLN A 192 -15.25 -51.98 -18.48
CA GLN A 192 -16.55 -52.06 -19.18
C GLN A 192 -17.63 -52.73 -18.32
N GLY A 193 -17.27 -53.73 -17.51
CA GLY A 193 -18.21 -54.40 -16.61
C GLY A 193 -18.76 -53.50 -15.52
N ILE A 194 -17.94 -52.59 -14.98
CA ILE A 194 -18.37 -51.57 -13.99
C ILE A 194 -19.29 -50.55 -14.65
N ILE A 195 -18.98 -50.10 -15.88
CA ILE A 195 -19.82 -49.18 -16.65
C ILE A 195 -21.18 -49.78 -16.93
N ASP A 196 -21.21 -51.03 -17.40
CA ASP A 196 -22.46 -51.74 -17.76
C ASP A 196 -23.32 -52.06 -16.54
N SER A 197 -22.75 -52.07 -15.32
CA SER A 197 -23.50 -52.25 -14.07
C SER A 197 -24.23 -50.99 -13.58
N GLY A 198 -24.00 -49.84 -14.21
CA GLY A 198 -24.60 -48.57 -13.79
C GLY A 198 -23.88 -47.97 -12.56
N GLU A 199 -22.60 -47.71 -12.69
CA GLU A 199 -21.78 -47.07 -11.63
C GLU A 199 -22.15 -45.61 -11.43
N GLN A 200 -22.31 -45.21 -10.18
CA GLN A 200 -22.51 -43.80 -9.81
C GLN A 200 -21.22 -43.23 -9.21
N ILE A 201 -20.71 -42.20 -9.84
CA ILE A 201 -19.55 -41.44 -9.37
C ILE A 201 -20.05 -40.06 -8.91
N THR A 202 -19.83 -39.73 -7.64
CA THR A 202 -20.18 -38.44 -7.07
C THR A 202 -18.91 -37.67 -6.77
N VAL A 203 -18.85 -36.42 -7.21
CA VAL A 203 -17.75 -35.52 -6.94
C VAL A 203 -18.33 -34.22 -6.38
N SER A 204 -17.80 -33.73 -5.28
CA SER A 204 -18.28 -32.49 -4.62
C SER A 204 -17.12 -31.59 -4.23
N GLU A 205 -17.28 -30.31 -4.52
CA GLU A 205 -16.31 -29.26 -4.23
C GLU A 205 -17.04 -27.94 -3.98
N GLY A 206 -16.65 -27.20 -2.94
CA GLY A 206 -17.18 -25.86 -2.68
C GLY A 206 -18.69 -25.76 -2.54
N GLY A 207 -19.36 -26.86 -2.14
CA GLY A 207 -20.83 -26.95 -2.04
C GLY A 207 -21.54 -27.29 -3.36
N ARG A 208 -20.80 -27.46 -4.47
CA ARG A 208 -21.32 -27.98 -5.74
C ARG A 208 -21.11 -29.48 -5.80
N THR A 209 -22.03 -30.21 -6.39
CA THR A 209 -21.98 -31.69 -6.47
C THR A 209 -22.38 -32.17 -7.84
N VAL A 210 -21.56 -33.02 -8.41
CA VAL A 210 -21.84 -33.77 -9.63
C VAL A 210 -22.17 -35.21 -9.25
N ASN A 211 -23.33 -35.71 -9.66
CA ASN A 211 -23.72 -37.10 -9.56
C ASN A 211 -23.76 -37.70 -10.97
N PHE A 212 -22.67 -38.34 -11.35
CA PHE A 212 -22.52 -38.94 -12.69
C PHE A 212 -22.89 -40.41 -12.64
N LEU A 213 -23.82 -40.83 -13.49
CA LEU A 213 -24.22 -42.22 -13.65
C LEU A 213 -23.69 -42.75 -15.00
N THR A 214 -22.96 -43.86 -14.99
CA THR A 214 -22.45 -44.49 -16.21
C THR A 214 -23.57 -45.07 -17.05
N GLU A 215 -23.44 -44.95 -18.39
CA GLU A 215 -24.41 -45.47 -19.34
C GLU A 215 -23.90 -46.77 -19.94
N LYS A 216 -24.78 -47.79 -19.94
CA LYS A 216 -24.46 -49.11 -20.51
C LYS A 216 -24.16 -49.02 -22.01
N GLY A 217 -23.07 -49.67 -22.43
CA GLY A 217 -22.63 -49.74 -23.83
C GLY A 217 -21.69 -48.58 -24.25
N LYS A 218 -21.41 -47.59 -23.40
CA LYS A 218 -20.34 -46.62 -23.64
C LYS A 218 -18.97 -47.23 -23.32
N THR A 219 -17.97 -46.85 -24.08
CA THR A 219 -16.57 -47.23 -23.79
C THR A 219 -16.03 -46.52 -22.55
N VAL A 220 -14.95 -47.03 -21.97
CA VAL A 220 -14.26 -46.40 -20.84
C VAL A 220 -13.87 -44.95 -21.18
N GLU A 221 -13.34 -44.71 -22.37
CA GLU A 221 -12.94 -43.40 -22.83
C GLU A 221 -14.13 -42.43 -22.97
N GLN A 222 -15.23 -42.89 -23.58
CA GLN A 222 -16.45 -42.08 -23.69
C GLN A 222 -17.01 -41.72 -22.30
N THR A 223 -17.06 -42.67 -21.38
CA THR A 223 -17.51 -42.45 -20.01
C THR A 223 -16.65 -41.42 -19.27
N LEU A 224 -15.33 -41.47 -19.42
CA LEU A 224 -14.42 -40.50 -18.83
C LEU A 224 -14.53 -39.10 -19.47
N ASN A 225 -14.83 -39.04 -20.79
CA ASN A 225 -15.12 -37.77 -21.46
C ASN A 225 -16.39 -37.11 -20.91
N ASP A 226 -17.47 -37.93 -20.82
CA ASP A 226 -18.75 -37.44 -20.30
C ASP A 226 -18.64 -36.99 -18.83
N LEU A 227 -17.88 -37.72 -18.01
CA LEU A 227 -17.60 -37.32 -16.62
C LEU A 227 -16.80 -36.03 -16.56
N SER A 228 -15.80 -35.88 -17.44
CA SER A 228 -15.02 -34.62 -17.50
C SER A 228 -15.90 -33.42 -17.90
N THR A 229 -16.79 -33.64 -18.88
CA THR A 229 -17.76 -32.61 -19.30
C THR A 229 -18.72 -32.26 -18.17
N ALA A 230 -19.28 -33.26 -17.49
CA ALA A 230 -20.18 -33.04 -16.36
C ALA A 230 -19.53 -32.26 -15.20
N ILE A 231 -18.23 -32.50 -14.93
CA ILE A 231 -17.44 -31.77 -13.95
C ILE A 231 -17.27 -30.30 -14.38
N SER A 232 -16.93 -30.08 -15.64
CA SER A 232 -16.77 -28.75 -16.22
C SER A 232 -18.07 -27.96 -16.24
N ASP A 233 -19.17 -28.58 -16.67
CA ASP A 233 -20.50 -27.95 -16.74
C ASP A 233 -21.04 -27.55 -15.36
N ALA A 234 -20.70 -28.33 -14.33
CA ALA A 234 -21.03 -27.98 -12.93
C ALA A 234 -20.11 -26.89 -12.34
N GLY A 235 -19.08 -26.47 -13.07
CA GLY A 235 -18.12 -25.47 -12.64
C GLY A 235 -17.27 -25.91 -11.45
N LEU A 236 -16.91 -27.19 -11.36
CA LEU A 236 -15.95 -27.70 -10.39
C LEU A 236 -14.53 -27.44 -10.89
N GLU A 237 -13.66 -26.96 -10.00
CA GLU A 237 -12.25 -26.69 -10.31
C GLU A 237 -11.37 -27.95 -10.26
N LEU A 238 -11.84 -29.01 -10.93
CA LEU A 238 -11.21 -30.33 -10.94
C LEU A 238 -10.86 -30.74 -12.36
N ASP A 239 -9.68 -31.36 -12.52
CA ASP A 239 -9.24 -32.00 -13.72
C ASP A 239 -9.30 -33.54 -13.55
N LEU A 240 -9.81 -34.23 -14.56
CA LEU A 240 -9.70 -35.68 -14.67
C LEU A 240 -8.36 -36.04 -15.34
N ILE A 241 -7.45 -36.63 -14.59
CA ILE A 241 -6.12 -37.02 -15.10
C ILE A 241 -6.27 -38.25 -15.97
N ARG A 242 -5.77 -38.16 -17.20
CA ARG A 242 -5.74 -39.27 -18.16
C ARG A 242 -4.31 -39.71 -18.46
N PRO A 243 -4.07 -40.98 -18.73
CA PRO A 243 -2.75 -41.40 -19.17
C PRO A 243 -2.41 -40.77 -20.53
N TYR A 244 -1.15 -40.39 -20.69
CA TYR A 244 -0.61 -39.88 -21.95
C TYR A 244 0.49 -40.80 -22.46
N PRO A 245 0.53 -41.27 -23.74
CA PRO A 245 -0.41 -40.91 -24.83
C PRO A 245 -1.78 -41.59 -24.68
N PRO A 246 -2.83 -41.02 -25.31
CA PRO A 246 -4.16 -41.63 -25.33
C PRO A 246 -4.07 -43.05 -25.85
N MET A 247 -4.70 -43.99 -25.17
CA MET A 247 -4.66 -45.39 -25.60
C MET A 247 -5.46 -45.56 -26.90
N THR A 248 -4.92 -46.31 -27.84
CA THR A 248 -5.53 -46.58 -29.17
C THR A 248 -6.78 -47.45 -29.08
N ASP A 249 -7.00 -48.16 -27.98
CA ASP A 249 -8.19 -48.94 -27.69
C ASP A 249 -9.01 -48.30 -26.60
N GLY A 250 -10.20 -47.77 -26.93
CA GLY A 250 -11.09 -47.06 -26.04
C GLY A 250 -11.66 -47.88 -24.86
N ASN A 251 -11.40 -49.17 -24.79
CA ASN A 251 -11.87 -50.09 -23.74
C ASN A 251 -10.80 -50.54 -22.75
N VAL A 252 -9.62 -49.97 -22.78
CA VAL A 252 -8.58 -50.30 -21.80
C VAL A 252 -9.01 -49.81 -20.40
N PRO A 253 -8.99 -50.68 -19.36
CA PRO A 253 -9.32 -50.30 -18.00
C PRO A 253 -8.40 -49.18 -17.51
N GLN A 254 -8.99 -48.09 -16.96
CA GLN A 254 -8.24 -46.93 -16.47
C GLN A 254 -8.64 -46.59 -15.05
N ALA A 255 -7.66 -46.27 -14.20
CA ALA A 255 -7.93 -45.71 -12.89
C ALA A 255 -8.52 -44.28 -13.03
N VAL A 256 -9.61 -44.01 -12.31
CA VAL A 256 -10.20 -42.69 -12.25
C VAL A 256 -9.36 -41.85 -11.31
N SER A 257 -8.79 -40.76 -11.82
CA SER A 257 -7.91 -39.90 -11.06
C SER A 257 -8.36 -38.46 -11.20
N PHE A 258 -8.61 -37.80 -10.07
CA PHE A 258 -8.99 -36.39 -9.97
C PHE A 258 -7.85 -35.59 -9.39
N ARG A 259 -7.67 -34.38 -9.88
CA ARG A 259 -6.73 -33.41 -9.37
C ARG A 259 -7.39 -32.03 -9.35
N HIS A 260 -7.25 -31.33 -8.23
CA HIS A 260 -7.69 -29.94 -8.14
C HIS A 260 -6.87 -29.05 -9.07
N LYS A 261 -7.49 -28.06 -9.70
CA LYS A 261 -6.77 -27.11 -10.58
C LYS A 261 -5.85 -26.19 -9.80
N GLU A 262 -6.26 -25.78 -8.60
CA GLU A 262 -5.51 -24.89 -7.74
C GLU A 262 -4.53 -25.62 -6.82
N PHE A 263 -3.40 -24.95 -6.51
CA PHE A 263 -2.39 -25.41 -5.57
C PHE A 263 -2.71 -24.91 -4.15
N GLY A 264 -2.27 -25.67 -3.16
CA GLY A 264 -2.27 -25.21 -1.77
C GLY A 264 -3.18 -26.00 -0.84
N SER A 265 -3.07 -25.66 0.43
CA SER A 265 -3.76 -26.35 1.52
C SER A 265 -5.23 -25.97 1.68
N GLU A 266 -5.67 -24.89 1.03
CA GLU A 266 -7.06 -24.41 1.12
C GLU A 266 -8.02 -25.21 0.20
N HIS A 267 -7.48 -25.97 -0.76
CA HIS A 267 -8.25 -26.63 -1.80
C HIS A 267 -8.38 -28.12 -1.55
N THR A 268 -9.62 -28.60 -1.45
CA THR A 268 -9.97 -29.99 -1.27
C THR A 268 -11.30 -30.30 -1.92
N PHE A 269 -11.54 -31.58 -2.19
CA PHE A 269 -12.79 -32.08 -2.76
C PHE A 269 -13.16 -33.42 -2.14
N GLN A 270 -14.37 -33.86 -2.40
CA GLN A 270 -14.90 -35.12 -1.90
C GLN A 270 -15.31 -36.00 -3.07
N VAL A 271 -15.11 -37.29 -2.93
CA VAL A 271 -15.49 -38.28 -3.94
C VAL A 271 -16.22 -39.49 -3.33
N ALA A 272 -17.15 -40.03 -4.03
CA ALA A 272 -17.84 -41.29 -3.67
C ALA A 272 -18.12 -42.13 -4.91
N SER A 273 -18.20 -43.44 -4.75
CA SER A 273 -18.54 -44.40 -5.80
C SER A 273 -19.34 -45.57 -5.26
N ASN A 274 -20.14 -46.20 -6.10
CA ASN A 274 -20.85 -47.44 -5.71
C ASN A 274 -19.88 -48.62 -5.58
N THR A 275 -18.88 -48.69 -6.46
CA THR A 275 -17.85 -49.72 -6.40
C THR A 275 -16.70 -49.30 -5.48
N ALA A 276 -16.43 -50.10 -4.45
CA ALA A 276 -15.30 -49.84 -3.55
C ALA A 276 -13.97 -49.90 -4.32
N GLY A 277 -13.12 -48.89 -4.06
CA GLY A 277 -11.83 -48.73 -4.71
C GLY A 277 -11.83 -47.96 -6.02
N LEU A 278 -12.99 -47.70 -6.66
CA LEU A 278 -13.02 -46.95 -7.93
C LEU A 278 -12.63 -45.46 -7.70
N VAL A 279 -13.26 -44.82 -6.75
CA VAL A 279 -12.88 -43.47 -6.28
C VAL A 279 -12.99 -43.33 -4.74
N SER A 280 -13.72 -44.22 -4.08
CA SER A 280 -13.78 -44.28 -2.62
C SER A 280 -13.41 -45.68 -2.13
N ASN A 281 -12.70 -45.80 -1.01
CA ASN A 281 -12.25 -47.08 -0.47
C ASN A 281 -13.42 -47.97 0.02
N VAL A 282 -14.57 -47.36 0.27
CA VAL A 282 -15.77 -48.05 0.75
C VAL A 282 -16.93 -47.69 -0.20
N SER A 283 -17.70 -48.70 -0.58
CA SER A 283 -18.88 -48.55 -1.46
C SER A 283 -19.89 -47.56 -0.85
N ASN A 284 -20.42 -46.67 -1.66
CA ASN A 284 -21.41 -45.66 -1.26
C ASN A 284 -20.97 -44.75 -0.08
N SER A 285 -19.67 -44.60 0.12
CA SER A 285 -19.12 -43.75 1.18
C SER A 285 -18.36 -42.59 0.58
N ASN A 286 -18.57 -41.43 1.20
CA ASN A 286 -17.89 -40.20 0.82
C ASN A 286 -16.47 -40.16 1.41
N VAL A 287 -15.48 -39.83 0.59
CA VAL A 287 -14.08 -39.69 0.99
C VAL A 287 -13.67 -38.24 0.79
N VAL A 288 -13.24 -37.58 1.84
CA VAL A 288 -12.58 -36.27 1.74
C VAL A 288 -11.16 -36.48 1.27
N VAL A 289 -10.81 -35.88 0.15
CA VAL A 289 -9.47 -35.99 -0.41
C VAL A 289 -8.51 -35.15 0.40
N LYS A 290 -7.28 -35.64 0.59
CA LYS A 290 -6.23 -34.91 1.29
C LYS A 290 -5.94 -33.61 0.55
N ASN A 291 -5.90 -32.51 1.28
CA ASN A 291 -5.56 -31.18 0.75
C ASN A 291 -4.20 -31.18 0.06
N GLY A 292 -4.01 -30.28 -0.89
CA GLY A 292 -2.69 -29.93 -1.38
C GLY A 292 -1.81 -29.34 -0.27
N THR A 293 -0.59 -29.01 -0.59
CA THR A 293 0.34 -28.33 0.31
C THR A 293 0.74 -26.98 -0.26
N ASP A 294 0.92 -26.01 0.61
CA ASP A 294 1.47 -24.71 0.24
C ASP A 294 2.97 -24.78 0.02
N VAL A 295 3.51 -23.88 -0.78
CA VAL A 295 4.95 -23.73 -0.94
C VAL A 295 5.57 -23.38 0.42
N ALA A 296 6.69 -23.97 0.76
CA ALA A 296 7.45 -23.64 1.97
C ALA A 296 8.91 -23.39 1.61
N GLY A 297 9.48 -22.33 2.16
CA GLY A 297 10.83 -21.93 1.81
C GLY A 297 11.36 -20.76 2.65
N GLU A 298 12.48 -20.23 2.18
CA GLU A 298 13.20 -19.14 2.80
C GLU A 298 13.55 -18.09 1.74
N ILE A 299 13.43 -16.81 2.12
CA ILE A 299 13.94 -15.68 1.33
C ILE A 299 15.08 -15.05 2.13
N ASN A 300 16.26 -14.94 1.53
CA ASN A 300 17.48 -14.44 2.18
C ASN A 300 17.89 -15.21 3.46
N GLY A 301 17.56 -16.52 3.54
CA GLY A 301 17.83 -17.34 4.71
C GLY A 301 16.81 -17.19 5.85
N GLU A 302 15.73 -16.43 5.64
CA GLU A 302 14.66 -16.19 6.61
C GLU A 302 13.41 -17.00 6.21
N VAL A 303 12.81 -17.68 7.18
CA VAL A 303 11.62 -18.51 6.94
C VAL A 303 10.47 -17.63 6.44
N SER A 304 9.87 -18.07 5.35
CA SER A 304 8.80 -17.33 4.66
C SER A 304 7.50 -18.12 4.65
N PHE A 305 6.36 -17.44 4.65
CA PHE A 305 5.04 -18.07 4.64
C PHE A 305 4.59 -18.36 3.21
N GLY A 306 4.14 -19.60 2.98
CA GLY A 306 3.55 -19.99 1.71
C GLY A 306 2.02 -19.97 1.74
N LYS A 307 1.44 -19.51 0.63
CA LYS A 307 0.03 -19.68 0.31
C LYS A 307 -0.10 -20.10 -1.16
N GLY A 308 -0.59 -21.31 -1.41
CA GLY A 308 -0.53 -21.90 -2.74
C GLY A 308 0.92 -21.94 -3.25
N GLN A 309 1.17 -21.33 -4.39
CA GLN A 309 2.50 -21.21 -4.99
C GLN A 309 3.26 -19.94 -4.61
N VAL A 310 2.65 -19.05 -3.82
CA VAL A 310 3.25 -17.76 -3.44
C VAL A 310 3.91 -17.84 -2.08
N LEU A 311 5.21 -17.56 -2.03
CA LEU A 311 6.02 -17.46 -0.84
C LEU A 311 6.14 -15.97 -0.45
N THR A 312 5.81 -15.62 0.79
CA THR A 312 5.85 -14.25 1.32
C THR A 312 6.85 -14.16 2.47
N GLY A 313 7.76 -13.22 2.41
CA GLY A 313 8.67 -12.91 3.51
C GLY A 313 7.92 -12.55 4.79
N SER A 314 8.29 -13.16 5.91
CA SER A 314 7.61 -12.99 7.19
C SER A 314 7.74 -11.58 7.75
N ASP A 315 6.72 -11.10 8.45
CA ASP A 315 6.79 -9.86 9.22
C ASP A 315 7.89 -9.96 10.28
N GLY A 316 8.74 -8.93 10.37
CA GLY A 316 9.88 -8.91 11.28
C GLY A 316 11.12 -9.68 10.81
N SER A 317 11.13 -10.19 9.58
CA SER A 317 12.29 -10.86 8.97
C SER A 317 13.38 -9.88 8.46
N GLY A 318 13.26 -8.63 8.78
CA GLY A 318 14.28 -7.60 8.56
C GLY A 318 14.45 -7.19 7.11
N THR A 319 15.11 -7.96 6.26
CA THR A 319 15.50 -7.51 4.91
C THR A 319 14.55 -7.98 3.81
N ALA A 320 13.93 -9.14 3.97
CA ALA A 320 13.06 -9.76 2.98
C ALA A 320 11.56 -9.64 3.31
N GLU A 321 11.22 -8.81 4.33
CA GLU A 321 9.86 -8.60 4.80
C GLU A 321 8.92 -8.18 3.68
N GLY A 322 7.78 -8.88 3.57
CA GLY A 322 6.73 -8.54 2.61
C GLY A 322 7.06 -8.76 1.13
N ILE A 323 8.22 -9.31 0.78
CA ILE A 323 8.55 -9.71 -0.59
C ILE A 323 7.75 -10.96 -0.93
N LYS A 324 7.04 -10.93 -2.05
CA LYS A 324 6.24 -12.06 -2.55
C LYS A 324 6.83 -12.60 -3.84
N VAL A 325 7.15 -13.88 -3.82
CA VAL A 325 7.63 -14.62 -5.00
C VAL A 325 6.75 -15.83 -5.24
N ARG A 326 6.43 -16.10 -6.50
CA ARG A 326 5.69 -17.30 -6.92
C ARG A 326 6.69 -18.34 -7.40
N TYR A 327 6.56 -19.55 -6.90
CA TYR A 327 7.28 -20.71 -7.42
C TYR A 327 6.32 -21.59 -8.20
N THR A 328 6.51 -21.66 -9.53
CA THR A 328 5.63 -22.39 -10.45
C THR A 328 6.04 -23.85 -10.66
N GLY A 329 7.19 -24.27 -10.10
CA GLY A 329 7.67 -25.65 -10.20
C GLY A 329 6.81 -26.62 -9.40
N GLU A 330 6.54 -27.80 -9.98
CA GLU A 330 5.78 -28.88 -9.32
C GLU A 330 6.66 -29.75 -8.40
N SER A 331 7.98 -29.57 -8.42
CA SER A 331 8.95 -30.31 -7.60
C SER A 331 9.92 -29.36 -6.89
N THR A 332 10.41 -29.80 -5.75
CA THR A 332 11.43 -29.06 -5.01
C THR A 332 12.75 -29.05 -5.80
N PRO A 333 13.39 -27.86 -5.98
CA PRO A 333 14.65 -27.77 -6.69
C PRO A 333 15.77 -28.57 -6.02
N LEU A 334 16.73 -29.07 -6.80
CA LEU A 334 17.92 -29.77 -6.29
C LEU A 334 18.69 -28.85 -5.33
N GLY A 335 18.85 -29.28 -4.06
CA GLY A 335 19.49 -28.47 -3.02
C GLY A 335 18.66 -27.31 -2.49
N GLY A 336 17.36 -27.24 -2.86
CA GLY A 336 16.41 -26.23 -2.39
C GLY A 336 16.59 -24.85 -3.03
N ASN A 337 17.65 -24.56 -3.75
CA ASN A 337 17.89 -23.25 -4.36
C ASN A 337 17.03 -23.06 -5.62
N ALA A 338 16.06 -22.17 -5.56
CA ALA A 338 15.19 -21.83 -6.69
C ALA A 338 15.74 -20.66 -7.53
N GLY A 339 16.61 -19.83 -6.95
CA GLY A 339 17.18 -18.67 -7.63
C GLY A 339 17.38 -17.48 -6.68
N THR A 340 17.42 -16.30 -7.25
CA THR A 340 17.50 -15.04 -6.48
C THR A 340 16.43 -14.06 -6.93
N VAL A 341 15.99 -13.19 -6.04
CA VAL A 341 15.15 -12.03 -6.36
C VAL A 341 15.95 -10.75 -6.08
N THR A 342 16.22 -9.98 -7.14
CA THR A 342 16.77 -8.63 -7.01
C THR A 342 15.63 -7.66 -6.89
N PHE A 343 15.56 -6.94 -5.77
CA PHE A 343 14.46 -6.06 -5.42
C PHE A 343 14.94 -4.62 -5.21
N SER A 344 14.21 -3.67 -5.75
CA SER A 344 14.43 -2.24 -5.55
C SER A 344 13.15 -1.58 -5.05
N GLN A 345 13.22 -0.95 -3.89
CA GLN A 345 12.11 -0.18 -3.32
C GLN A 345 12.13 1.24 -3.89
N ASN A 346 11.13 1.58 -4.68
CA ASN A 346 10.97 2.90 -5.31
C ASN A 346 9.67 3.60 -4.88
N SER A 347 9.14 3.24 -3.72
CA SER A 347 7.92 3.82 -3.16
C SER A 347 7.99 5.34 -3.06
N LEU A 348 6.84 5.99 -3.14
CA LEU A 348 6.71 7.41 -2.85
C LEU A 348 6.76 7.63 -1.35
N THR A 349 7.76 8.40 -0.89
CA THR A 349 7.95 8.75 0.51
C THR A 349 7.50 10.18 0.74
N PHE A 350 6.62 10.41 1.70
CA PHE A 350 6.10 11.72 2.09
C PHE A 350 6.52 12.05 3.52
N GLN A 351 7.21 13.18 3.70
CA GLN A 351 7.50 13.71 5.04
C GLN A 351 6.22 14.33 5.60
N ILE A 352 5.59 13.64 6.53
CA ILE A 352 4.28 13.99 7.11
C ILE A 352 4.36 14.51 8.55
N GLY A 353 5.55 14.75 9.07
CA GLY A 353 5.78 15.30 10.41
C GLY A 353 6.92 16.30 10.43
N ALA A 354 7.02 17.05 11.57
CA ALA A 354 7.99 18.11 11.76
C ALA A 354 9.41 17.61 12.08
N ASN A 355 9.57 16.35 12.49
CA ASN A 355 10.84 15.78 12.91
C ASN A 355 11.39 14.80 11.89
N ALA A 356 12.66 14.45 12.01
CA ALA A 356 13.29 13.41 11.21
C ALA A 356 12.54 12.07 11.39
N ASP A 357 12.56 11.23 10.36
CA ASP A 357 11.96 9.88 10.31
C ASP A 357 10.43 9.83 10.46
N GLN A 358 9.74 10.98 10.43
CA GLN A 358 8.27 11.06 10.41
C GLN A 358 7.76 11.08 8.97
N HIS A 359 7.93 9.98 8.26
CA HIS A 359 7.49 9.83 6.87
C HIS A 359 6.44 8.71 6.74
N SER A 360 5.72 8.73 5.64
CA SER A 360 4.80 7.68 5.24
C SER A 360 5.05 7.33 3.78
N GLU A 361 4.94 6.06 3.44
CA GLU A 361 5.30 5.54 2.14
C GLU A 361 4.12 4.83 1.48
N ILE A 362 4.05 4.92 0.16
CA ILE A 362 3.11 4.17 -0.65
C ILE A 362 3.78 3.70 -1.94
N SER A 363 3.57 2.42 -2.27
CA SER A 363 3.99 1.82 -3.52
C SER A 363 2.82 1.82 -4.51
N LEU A 364 3.04 2.37 -5.70
CA LEU A 364 2.07 2.41 -6.79
C LEU A 364 2.53 1.44 -7.89
N ARG A 365 1.76 0.36 -8.09
CA ARG A 365 2.05 -0.65 -9.12
C ARG A 365 1.83 -0.09 -10.53
N SER A 366 2.50 -0.72 -11.51
CA SER A 366 2.24 -0.49 -12.93
C SER A 366 0.82 -0.89 -13.30
N ILE A 367 0.14 -0.04 -14.08
CA ILE A 367 -1.15 -0.34 -14.69
C ILE A 367 -1.05 -0.50 -16.21
N LYS A 368 0.16 -0.72 -16.72
CA LYS A 368 0.35 -1.06 -18.15
C LYS A 368 -0.35 -2.37 -18.46
N THR A 369 -0.88 -2.49 -19.65
CA THR A 369 -1.59 -3.71 -20.06
C THR A 369 -0.72 -4.96 -20.03
N ASN A 370 0.62 -4.82 -20.17
CA ASN A 370 1.56 -5.94 -20.00
C ASN A 370 1.70 -6.42 -18.55
N ASP A 371 1.33 -5.60 -17.58
CA ASP A 371 1.50 -5.87 -16.15
C ASP A 371 0.18 -6.23 -15.45
N LEU A 372 -0.95 -5.93 -16.09
CA LEU A 372 -2.29 -6.26 -15.61
C LEU A 372 -2.76 -7.63 -16.12
N GLY A 373 -3.60 -8.29 -15.31
CA GLY A 373 -4.23 -9.58 -15.65
C GLY A 373 -3.25 -10.74 -15.71
N ARG A 374 -2.07 -10.64 -15.08
CA ARG A 374 -1.07 -11.69 -15.07
C ARG A 374 -1.45 -12.83 -14.12
N GLY A 375 -1.16 -14.05 -14.57
CA GLY A 375 -1.29 -15.25 -13.75
C GLY A 375 -2.69 -15.84 -13.73
N GLU A 376 -3.64 -15.27 -14.48
CA GLU A 376 -4.95 -15.88 -14.68
C GLU A 376 -4.82 -17.08 -15.64
N LYS A 377 -5.37 -18.22 -15.21
CA LYS A 377 -5.34 -19.44 -16.00
C LYS A 377 -6.37 -19.38 -17.12
N ASN A 378 -5.91 -19.54 -18.34
CA ASN A 378 -6.76 -19.54 -19.52
C ASN A 378 -6.26 -20.56 -20.55
N SER A 379 -7.17 -21.10 -21.35
CA SER A 379 -6.87 -22.11 -22.38
C SER A 379 -6.14 -21.51 -23.58
N SER A 380 -6.31 -20.21 -23.80
CA SER A 380 -5.70 -19.45 -24.91
C SER A 380 -4.26 -19.01 -24.64
N ASN A 381 -3.71 -19.31 -23.45
CA ASN A 381 -2.36 -18.94 -23.00
C ASN A 381 -2.07 -17.43 -22.99
N PHE A 382 -3.07 -16.59 -22.73
CA PHE A 382 -2.84 -15.17 -22.50
C PHE A 382 -2.06 -14.96 -21.22
N LYS A 383 -0.93 -14.28 -21.29
CA LYS A 383 -0.05 -14.01 -20.14
C LYS A 383 -0.40 -12.71 -19.42
N SER A 384 -1.04 -11.80 -20.12
CA SER A 384 -1.41 -10.47 -19.61
C SER A 384 -2.55 -9.89 -20.44
N LEU A 385 -3.09 -8.78 -19.96
CA LEU A 385 -4.14 -8.03 -20.64
C LEU A 385 -3.74 -7.57 -22.08
N SER A 386 -2.45 -7.40 -22.35
CA SER A 386 -1.97 -6.98 -23.69
C SER A 386 -2.09 -8.06 -24.78
N GLU A 387 -2.24 -9.33 -24.39
CA GLU A 387 -2.25 -10.47 -25.31
C GLU A 387 -3.65 -11.00 -25.59
N ILE A 388 -4.71 -10.39 -25.03
CA ILE A 388 -6.07 -10.89 -25.18
C ILE A 388 -6.56 -10.80 -26.63
N LEU A 389 -7.24 -11.85 -27.06
CA LEU A 389 -7.90 -11.95 -28.36
C LEU A 389 -9.36 -12.37 -28.14
N VAL A 390 -10.26 -11.89 -29.00
CA VAL A 390 -11.69 -12.19 -28.95
C VAL A 390 -12.22 -12.69 -30.32
N LEU A 391 -11.35 -13.35 -31.10
CA LEU A 391 -11.67 -13.79 -32.45
C LEU A 391 -12.53 -15.06 -32.53
N ASN A 392 -12.74 -15.74 -31.40
CA ASN A 392 -13.65 -16.85 -31.23
C ASN A 392 -14.22 -16.89 -29.81
N ALA A 393 -15.25 -17.69 -29.55
CA ALA A 393 -15.93 -17.75 -28.27
C ALA A 393 -15.02 -18.18 -27.10
N ASP A 394 -14.14 -19.14 -27.31
CA ASP A 394 -13.21 -19.62 -26.26
C ASP A 394 -12.21 -18.54 -25.85
N GLN A 395 -11.63 -17.84 -26.85
CA GLN A 395 -10.74 -16.72 -26.60
C GLN A 395 -11.46 -15.56 -25.91
N ALA A 396 -12.71 -15.29 -26.29
CA ALA A 396 -13.52 -14.26 -25.66
C ALA A 396 -13.80 -14.59 -24.17
N GLN A 397 -14.10 -15.86 -23.85
CA GLN A 397 -14.29 -16.29 -22.46
C GLN A 397 -13.00 -16.15 -21.63
N ASP A 398 -11.86 -16.55 -22.20
CA ASP A 398 -10.56 -16.37 -21.55
C ASP A 398 -10.19 -14.90 -21.40
N ALA A 399 -10.48 -14.06 -22.42
CA ALA A 399 -10.27 -12.62 -22.36
C ALA A 399 -11.11 -11.97 -21.22
N ILE A 400 -12.37 -12.40 -21.03
CA ILE A 400 -13.21 -11.92 -19.92
C ILE A 400 -12.53 -12.19 -18.57
N ARG A 401 -11.96 -13.37 -18.35
CA ARG A 401 -11.27 -13.73 -17.10
C ARG A 401 -10.06 -12.83 -16.86
N VAL A 402 -9.24 -12.62 -17.89
CA VAL A 402 -8.05 -11.76 -17.81
C VAL A 402 -8.44 -10.30 -17.54
N ILE A 403 -9.52 -9.81 -18.17
CA ILE A 403 -10.03 -8.45 -17.95
C ILE A 403 -10.60 -8.33 -16.52
N ASP A 404 -11.36 -9.32 -16.04
CA ASP A 404 -11.91 -9.32 -14.68
C ASP A 404 -10.79 -9.28 -13.65
N GLN A 405 -9.72 -10.04 -13.82
CA GLN A 405 -8.51 -9.98 -13.00
C GLN A 405 -7.87 -8.59 -13.04
N ALA A 406 -7.76 -7.98 -14.22
CA ALA A 406 -7.22 -6.62 -14.35
C ALA A 406 -8.09 -5.57 -13.63
N ILE A 407 -9.42 -5.69 -13.69
CA ILE A 407 -10.37 -4.83 -12.96
C ILE A 407 -10.18 -4.98 -11.45
N GLU A 408 -10.00 -6.22 -10.97
CA GLU A 408 -9.76 -6.47 -9.55
C GLU A 408 -8.44 -5.84 -9.09
N GLU A 409 -7.36 -5.97 -9.86
CA GLU A 409 -6.05 -5.38 -9.58
C GLU A 409 -6.11 -3.85 -9.52
N VAL A 410 -6.82 -3.20 -10.46
CA VAL A 410 -7.03 -1.75 -10.48
C VAL A 410 -7.87 -1.33 -9.26
N SER A 411 -8.94 -2.06 -8.96
CA SER A 411 -9.82 -1.78 -7.81
C SER A 411 -9.08 -1.94 -6.48
N ALA A 412 -8.25 -2.97 -6.35
CA ALA A 412 -7.40 -3.16 -5.16
C ALA A 412 -6.38 -2.03 -5.00
N THR A 413 -5.80 -1.55 -6.10
CA THR A 413 -4.87 -0.40 -6.09
C THR A 413 -5.58 0.87 -5.65
N ARG A 414 -6.78 1.16 -6.17
CA ARG A 414 -7.63 2.28 -5.73
C ARG A 414 -8.00 2.17 -4.25
N GLY A 415 -8.35 0.96 -3.79
CA GLY A 415 -8.65 0.69 -2.38
C GLY A 415 -7.46 0.99 -1.46
N LYS A 416 -6.26 0.56 -1.83
CA LYS A 416 -5.01 0.88 -1.10
C LYS A 416 -4.76 2.38 -1.04
N MET A 417 -4.89 3.07 -2.17
CA MET A 417 -4.69 4.53 -2.25
C MET A 417 -5.71 5.29 -1.40
N GLY A 418 -7.00 4.92 -1.47
CA GLY A 418 -8.04 5.53 -0.65
C GLY A 418 -7.83 5.30 0.84
N ALA A 419 -7.41 4.10 1.24
CA ALA A 419 -7.05 3.80 2.62
C ALA A 419 -5.84 4.63 3.09
N PHE A 420 -4.80 4.75 2.28
CA PHE A 420 -3.63 5.57 2.56
C PHE A 420 -3.99 7.05 2.71
N GLN A 421 -4.76 7.60 1.75
CA GLN A 421 -5.23 8.98 1.82
C GLN A 421 -6.00 9.25 3.12
N LYS A 422 -7.00 8.43 3.42
CA LYS A 422 -7.88 8.64 4.57
C LYS A 422 -7.18 8.44 5.92
N ASN A 423 -6.46 7.32 6.06
CA ASN A 423 -5.91 6.91 7.35
C ASN A 423 -4.55 7.56 7.64
N ASN A 424 -3.68 7.67 6.61
CA ASN A 424 -2.33 8.18 6.80
C ASN A 424 -2.24 9.69 6.57
N LEU A 425 -2.85 10.22 5.50
CA LEU A 425 -2.70 11.64 5.16
C LEU A 425 -3.75 12.53 5.83
N GLU A 426 -5.04 12.29 5.66
CA GLU A 426 -6.11 13.14 6.19
C GLU A 426 -6.19 13.10 7.72
N SER A 427 -6.05 11.91 8.31
CA SER A 427 -6.00 11.76 9.77
C SER A 427 -4.80 12.50 10.36
N ASN A 428 -3.62 12.38 9.72
CA ASN A 428 -2.42 13.10 10.14
C ASN A 428 -2.56 14.62 9.94
N LEU A 429 -3.16 15.09 8.85
CA LEU A 429 -3.45 16.52 8.64
C LEU A 429 -4.26 17.12 9.78
N ASN A 430 -5.28 16.43 10.25
CA ASN A 430 -6.09 16.90 11.39
C ASN A 430 -5.25 16.97 12.67
N TYR A 431 -4.43 15.95 12.93
CA TYR A 431 -3.50 15.95 14.05
C TYR A 431 -2.49 17.12 13.97
N LEU A 432 -1.86 17.32 12.79
CA LEU A 432 -0.87 18.37 12.58
C LEU A 432 -1.45 19.77 12.79
N ARG A 433 -2.67 20.03 12.32
CA ARG A 433 -3.36 21.31 12.52
C ARG A 433 -3.59 21.60 13.99
N ILE A 434 -4.08 20.61 14.76
CA ILE A 434 -4.27 20.75 16.20
C ILE A 434 -2.93 20.94 16.92
N ALA A 435 -1.91 20.17 16.54
CA ALA A 435 -0.57 20.31 17.11
C ALA A 435 0.05 21.69 16.81
N HIS A 436 -0.12 22.19 15.60
CA HIS A 436 0.33 23.53 15.19
C HIS A 436 -0.37 24.62 16.02
N GLU A 437 -1.70 24.58 16.13
CA GLU A 437 -2.49 25.52 16.93
C GLU A 437 -2.03 25.53 18.39
N ASN A 438 -1.86 24.36 19.00
CA ASN A 438 -1.38 24.25 20.39
C ASN A 438 0.06 24.78 20.55
N THR A 439 0.92 24.54 19.57
CA THR A 439 2.32 24.99 19.59
C THR A 439 2.38 26.52 19.48
N VAL A 440 1.62 27.12 18.57
CA VAL A 440 1.51 28.57 18.41
C VAL A 440 0.90 29.21 19.67
N SER A 441 -0.17 28.61 20.22
CA SER A 441 -0.76 29.11 21.50
C SER A 441 0.25 29.05 22.64
N SER A 442 1.05 27.99 22.73
CA SER A 442 2.09 27.85 23.77
C SER A 442 3.23 28.86 23.57
N GLU A 443 3.61 29.16 22.34
CA GLU A 443 4.60 30.20 22.04
C GLU A 443 4.07 31.56 22.43
N SER A 444 2.81 31.88 22.09
CA SER A 444 2.13 33.12 22.42
C SER A 444 2.13 33.38 23.94
N VAL A 445 1.77 32.38 24.74
CA VAL A 445 1.78 32.48 26.21
C VAL A 445 3.17 32.83 26.77
N ILE A 446 4.23 32.34 26.12
CA ILE A 446 5.61 32.63 26.59
C ILE A 446 6.12 33.96 26.08
N ARG A 447 5.84 34.33 24.85
CA ARG A 447 6.51 35.42 24.13
C ARG A 447 5.68 36.69 23.99
N ASP A 448 4.35 36.59 23.88
CA ASP A 448 3.51 37.75 23.67
C ASP A 448 3.34 38.57 24.94
N ALA A 449 3.25 39.88 24.77
CA ALA A 449 3.04 40.84 25.87
C ALA A 449 1.54 41.07 26.07
N ASP A 450 1.10 41.11 27.34
CA ASP A 450 -0.20 41.67 27.66
C ASP A 450 -0.13 43.20 27.50
N MET A 451 -0.74 43.69 26.44
CA MET A 451 -0.72 45.11 26.07
C MET A 451 -1.35 46.02 27.14
N ALA A 452 -2.34 45.51 27.89
CA ALA A 452 -2.97 46.27 28.95
C ALA A 452 -2.01 46.46 30.15
N GLU A 453 -1.31 45.38 30.53
CA GLU A 453 -0.31 45.43 31.61
C GLU A 453 0.90 46.27 31.22
N GLU A 454 1.42 46.14 30.01
CA GLU A 454 2.58 46.91 29.54
C GLU A 454 2.23 48.39 29.34
N MET A 455 1.00 48.76 28.90
CA MET A 455 0.54 50.15 28.86
C MET A 455 0.42 50.77 30.24
N ALA A 456 -0.13 50.06 31.24
CA ALA A 456 -0.18 50.50 32.61
C ALA A 456 1.24 50.70 33.18
N THR A 457 2.15 49.81 32.86
CA THR A 457 3.57 49.88 33.25
C THR A 457 4.29 51.04 32.56
N PHE A 458 4.01 51.29 31.29
CA PHE A 458 4.56 52.43 30.54
C PHE A 458 4.11 53.76 31.16
N THR A 459 2.80 53.92 31.43
CA THR A 459 2.24 55.11 32.05
C THR A 459 2.86 55.37 33.43
N ARG A 460 3.01 54.31 34.23
CA ARG A 460 3.71 54.41 35.53
C ARG A 460 5.16 54.84 35.35
N ASN A 461 5.91 54.27 34.42
CA ASN A 461 7.30 54.63 34.17
C ASN A 461 7.44 56.05 33.63
N GLN A 462 6.48 56.56 32.84
CA GLN A 462 6.40 57.96 32.40
C GLN A 462 6.22 58.89 33.56
N ILE A 463 5.25 58.65 34.47
CA ILE A 463 5.04 59.47 35.68
C ILE A 463 6.29 59.47 36.59
N MET A 464 6.92 58.30 36.76
CA MET A 464 8.15 58.16 37.54
C MET A 464 9.32 58.89 36.89
N MET A 465 9.40 58.98 35.59
CA MET A 465 10.40 59.76 34.86
C MET A 465 10.21 61.28 35.09
N GLU A 466 8.97 61.72 34.92
CA GLU A 466 8.62 63.15 35.20
C GLU A 466 8.90 63.55 36.66
N ALA A 467 8.49 62.71 37.62
CA ALA A 467 8.79 62.92 39.04
C ALA A 467 10.30 62.91 39.32
N SER A 468 11.05 61.97 38.71
CA SER A 468 12.52 61.93 38.93
C SER A 468 13.24 63.07 38.32
N THR A 469 12.80 63.64 37.18
CA THR A 469 13.37 64.84 36.58
C THR A 469 13.07 66.08 37.44
N SER A 470 11.85 66.19 37.99
CA SER A 470 11.45 67.25 38.90
C SER A 470 12.27 67.17 40.19
N MET A 471 12.47 65.99 40.78
CA MET A 471 13.31 65.81 41.97
C MET A 471 14.79 66.13 41.70
N MET A 472 15.30 65.81 40.48
CA MET A 472 16.65 66.19 40.09
C MET A 472 16.82 67.74 40.02
N ALA A 473 15.84 68.42 39.43
CA ALA A 473 15.81 69.88 39.39
C ALA A 473 15.80 70.45 40.80
N GLN A 474 14.98 69.92 41.71
CA GLN A 474 14.91 70.35 43.11
C GLN A 474 16.23 70.08 43.87
N ALA A 475 16.87 68.92 43.63
CA ALA A 475 18.15 68.59 44.24
C ALA A 475 19.29 69.51 43.79
N ASN A 476 19.25 70.00 42.54
CA ASN A 476 20.19 70.95 42.00
C ASN A 476 19.93 72.39 42.63
N GLN A 477 18.67 72.78 42.81
CA GLN A 477 18.33 74.06 43.46
C GLN A 477 18.76 74.11 44.92
N ASN A 478 18.63 72.97 45.65
CA ASN A 478 19.05 72.91 47.04
C ASN A 478 20.55 73.23 47.25
N SER A 479 21.41 72.81 46.35
CA SER A 479 22.85 73.13 46.43
C SER A 479 23.14 74.57 46.06
N MET A 480 22.37 75.16 45.14
CA MET A 480 22.49 76.57 44.80
C MET A 480 22.04 77.50 45.95
N THR A 481 21.00 77.12 46.73
CA THR A 481 20.55 77.88 47.91
C THR A 481 21.59 77.83 49.04
N VAL A 482 22.29 76.66 49.19
CA VAL A 482 23.40 76.62 50.18
C VAL A 482 24.60 77.51 49.76
N LEU A 483 24.90 77.54 48.43
CA LEU A 483 25.93 78.49 47.93
C LEU A 483 25.58 79.94 48.15
N LYS A 484 24.31 80.30 48.00
CA LYS A 484 23.79 81.70 48.32
C LYS A 484 23.79 82.02 49.78
N LEU A 485 23.85 81.07 50.70
CA LEU A 485 23.92 81.26 52.15
C LEU A 485 25.35 81.41 52.65
N ILE A 486 26.36 80.99 51.88
CA ILE A 486 27.77 81.02 52.24
C ILE A 486 28.53 82.20 51.56
N GLY A 487 27.99 82.79 50.51
CA GLY A 487 28.48 83.93 49.76
C GLY A 487 27.45 85.04 49.81
#